data_8f25875ab0c424597526d11a277f81ac
#
_entry.id   8f25875ab0c424597526d11a277f81ac
#
_cell.length_a   1.000
_cell.length_b   1.000
_cell.length_c   1.000
_cell.angle_alpha   90.00
_cell.angle_beta   90.00
_cell.angle_gamma   90.00
#
_symmetry.space_group_name_H-M   'P 1'
#
loop_
_entity.id
_entity.type
_entity.pdbx_description
1 polymer ?
#
loop_
_entity_poly.entity_id
_entity_poly.type
_entity_poly.pdbx_seq_one_letter_code
_entity_poly.pdbx_strand_id
1 'polypeptide(L)'
;MQPQMLADAAVKAPWLTVHPVSQQDSVAANSLRGAVAAFKGKLTGAAARGPFDDVMERVPAPTDVTFEADTVGGISGWWARPARSQKGAAILHAHGGWFNFGTAHAYRNLVGHIASRAGADAFIPDYRLAPEHLFPAAIMDVEACYRGLVDKGIKKIAVVGDSAGGNLALVLLSIACGQPWKGDLAPVGGVAISPVTDLALTGESYETRAEADPYFTKSQAAGLIASYLGHADPKDPLASPLYRDLSGLPPVRVHVGDDEVLLDDSRRYVERAVAAGVDAELDVWMGMPHGFVTGIGQFEAARQSLDAIGAFLKGVM
;
A
#
# COMPACT_ATOMS: atom_id res chain seq x y z
N MET A 1 14.75 -14.63 4.36
CA MET A 1 14.41 -15.89 5.09
C MET A 1 14.13 -16.96 4.04
N GLN A 2 14.56 -18.21 4.23
CA GLN A 2 14.25 -19.28 3.27
C GLN A 2 12.76 -19.65 3.35
N PRO A 3 12.10 -20.15 2.28
CA PRO A 3 10.69 -20.51 2.26
C PRO A 3 10.25 -21.42 3.41
N GLN A 4 11.09 -22.38 3.78
CA GLN A 4 10.84 -23.29 4.91
C GLN A 4 10.78 -22.55 6.24
N MET A 5 11.64 -21.55 6.45
CA MET A 5 11.64 -20.74 7.69
C MET A 5 10.39 -19.87 7.83
N LEU A 6 9.80 -19.39 6.69
CA LEU A 6 8.53 -18.67 6.71
C LEU A 6 7.37 -19.61 7.06
N ALA A 7 7.35 -20.82 6.48
CA ALA A 7 6.33 -21.82 6.81
C ALA A 7 6.41 -22.25 8.28
N ASP A 8 7.62 -22.47 8.81
CA ASP A 8 7.83 -22.82 10.22
C ASP A 8 7.48 -21.67 11.17
N ALA A 9 7.66 -20.42 10.73
CA ALA A 9 7.26 -19.22 11.48
C ALA A 9 5.72 -19.09 11.53
N ALA A 10 5.01 -19.37 10.45
CA ALA A 10 3.55 -19.32 10.39
C ALA A 10 2.88 -20.28 11.39
N VAL A 11 3.47 -21.44 11.66
CA VAL A 11 2.97 -22.39 12.69
C VAL A 11 3.01 -21.78 14.11
N LYS A 12 3.88 -20.80 14.36
CA LYS A 12 4.07 -20.18 15.67
C LYS A 12 3.49 -18.77 15.79
N ALA A 13 3.06 -18.18 14.69
CA ALA A 13 2.57 -16.81 14.61
C ALA A 13 1.15 -16.77 14.01
N PRO A 14 0.10 -16.77 14.82
CA PRO A 14 -1.30 -16.84 14.34
C PRO A 14 -1.68 -15.64 13.46
N TRP A 15 -0.91 -14.56 13.49
CA TRP A 15 -1.07 -13.37 12.66
C TRP A 15 -0.40 -13.48 11.28
N LEU A 16 0.31 -14.59 11.00
CA LEU A 16 1.02 -14.80 9.73
C LEU A 16 0.36 -15.91 8.93
N THR A 17 -0.07 -15.58 7.71
CA THR A 17 -0.51 -16.55 6.71
C THR A 17 0.48 -16.57 5.53
N VAL A 18 0.93 -17.76 5.16
CA VAL A 18 1.82 -17.95 4.01
C VAL A 18 1.07 -18.67 2.90
N HIS A 19 0.89 -17.99 1.78
CA HIS A 19 0.20 -18.52 0.60
C HIS A 19 1.22 -19.16 -0.35
N PRO A 20 1.07 -20.45 -0.68
CA PRO A 20 1.99 -21.13 -1.60
C PRO A 20 1.85 -20.55 -3.01
N VAL A 21 2.97 -20.53 -3.75
CA VAL A 21 2.95 -20.15 -5.16
C VAL A 21 2.28 -21.24 -6.01
N SER A 22 1.34 -20.86 -6.88
CA SER A 22 0.78 -21.77 -7.87
C SER A 22 1.76 -21.98 -9.04
N GLN A 23 1.57 -23.06 -9.81
CA GLN A 23 2.36 -23.29 -11.02
C GLN A 23 2.16 -22.16 -12.04
N GLN A 24 0.93 -21.67 -12.18
CA GLN A 24 0.61 -20.54 -13.06
C GLN A 24 1.37 -19.29 -12.64
N ASP A 25 1.32 -18.94 -11.37
CA ASP A 25 1.99 -17.76 -10.82
C ASP A 25 3.51 -17.85 -10.93
N SER A 26 4.08 -19.04 -10.70
CA SER A 26 5.52 -19.26 -10.86
C SER A 26 5.99 -18.99 -12.29
N VAL A 27 5.25 -19.48 -13.29
CA VAL A 27 5.56 -19.24 -14.71
C VAL A 27 5.43 -17.75 -15.05
N ALA A 28 4.36 -17.10 -14.62
CA ALA A 28 4.12 -15.68 -14.87
C ALA A 28 5.18 -14.79 -14.20
N ALA A 29 5.55 -15.07 -12.94
CA ALA A 29 6.57 -14.32 -12.21
C ALA A 29 7.96 -14.46 -12.88
N ASN A 30 8.32 -15.66 -13.35
CA ASN A 30 9.58 -15.86 -14.07
C ASN A 30 9.60 -15.14 -15.42
N SER A 31 8.48 -15.12 -16.15
CA SER A 31 8.36 -14.34 -17.39
C SER A 31 8.50 -12.84 -17.12
N LEU A 32 7.85 -12.33 -16.08
CA LEU A 32 7.95 -10.94 -15.67
C LEU A 32 9.39 -10.56 -15.30
N ARG A 33 10.09 -11.38 -14.50
CA ARG A 33 11.50 -11.15 -14.14
C ARG A 33 12.38 -11.00 -15.38
N GLY A 34 12.21 -11.88 -16.35
CA GLY A 34 12.94 -11.79 -17.63
C GLY A 34 12.66 -10.49 -18.37
N ALA A 35 11.39 -10.08 -18.43
CA ALA A 35 10.97 -8.89 -19.18
C ALA A 35 11.48 -7.58 -18.54
N VAL A 36 11.59 -7.52 -17.21
CA VAL A 36 11.96 -6.27 -16.50
C VAL A 36 13.41 -6.22 -16.05
N ALA A 37 14.18 -7.29 -16.21
CA ALA A 37 15.57 -7.38 -15.71
C ALA A 37 16.47 -6.21 -16.15
N ALA A 38 16.29 -5.72 -17.39
CA ALA A 38 17.07 -4.60 -17.93
C ALA A 38 16.73 -3.25 -17.25
N PHE A 39 15.61 -3.17 -16.54
CA PHE A 39 15.10 -1.93 -15.93
C PHE A 39 15.26 -1.90 -14.41
N LYS A 40 15.67 -3.01 -13.80
CA LYS A 40 15.88 -3.10 -12.34
C LYS A 40 16.77 -1.98 -11.82
N GLY A 41 16.29 -1.27 -10.83
CA GLY A 41 17.04 -0.17 -10.19
C GLY A 41 17.15 1.11 -11.01
N LYS A 42 16.51 1.22 -12.18
CA LYS A 42 16.67 2.35 -13.10
C LYS A 42 15.55 3.40 -13.04
N LEU A 43 14.45 3.10 -12.36
CA LEU A 43 13.33 4.04 -12.23
C LEU A 43 13.72 5.14 -11.24
N THR A 44 14.09 6.32 -11.74
CA THR A 44 14.55 7.46 -10.94
C THR A 44 14.18 8.79 -11.58
N GLY A 45 13.99 9.83 -10.73
CA GLY A 45 13.72 11.20 -11.18
C GLY A 45 12.36 11.40 -11.86
N ALA A 46 12.03 12.66 -12.14
CA ALA A 46 10.72 13.04 -12.68
C ALA A 46 10.40 12.45 -14.06
N ALA A 47 11.42 12.17 -14.87
CA ALA A 47 11.25 11.55 -16.20
C ALA A 47 10.66 10.13 -16.13
N ALA A 48 10.73 9.45 -14.96
CA ALA A 48 10.17 8.13 -14.77
C ALA A 48 8.66 8.14 -14.47
N ARG A 49 8.04 9.30 -14.21
CA ARG A 49 6.60 9.41 -13.87
C ARG A 49 5.70 8.89 -14.98
N GLY A 50 5.88 9.37 -16.20
CA GLY A 50 5.08 8.90 -17.34
C GLY A 50 5.18 7.39 -17.56
N PRO A 51 6.39 6.81 -17.72
CA PRO A 51 6.54 5.36 -17.82
C PRO A 51 5.97 4.56 -16.65
N PHE A 52 6.03 5.09 -15.41
CA PHE A 52 5.41 4.47 -14.25
C PHE A 52 3.87 4.46 -14.37
N ASP A 53 3.27 5.60 -14.69
CA ASP A 53 1.82 5.73 -14.88
C ASP A 53 1.33 4.83 -16.02
N ASP A 54 2.06 4.77 -17.15
CA ASP A 54 1.76 3.87 -18.27
C ASP A 54 1.69 2.39 -17.85
N VAL A 55 2.52 1.97 -16.90
CA VAL A 55 2.47 0.62 -16.34
C VAL A 55 1.23 0.42 -15.48
N MET A 56 0.92 1.38 -14.61
CA MET A 56 -0.26 1.30 -13.74
C MET A 56 -1.58 1.33 -14.51
N GLU A 57 -1.64 2.08 -15.60
CA GLU A 57 -2.82 2.16 -16.46
C GLU A 57 -3.13 0.86 -17.23
N ARG A 58 -2.18 -0.07 -17.31
CA ARG A 58 -2.38 -1.40 -17.93
C ARG A 58 -3.23 -2.35 -17.07
N VAL A 59 -3.44 -2.02 -15.78
CA VAL A 59 -4.37 -2.79 -14.95
C VAL A 59 -5.74 -2.79 -15.63
N PRO A 60 -6.36 -3.97 -15.90
CA PRO A 60 -7.66 -4.03 -16.55
C PRO A 60 -8.71 -3.25 -15.75
N ALA A 61 -9.55 -2.47 -16.44
CA ALA A 61 -10.61 -1.74 -15.78
C ALA A 61 -11.68 -2.71 -15.22
N PRO A 62 -12.18 -2.53 -13.98
CA PRO A 62 -13.34 -3.26 -13.51
C PRO A 62 -14.60 -2.85 -14.29
N THR A 63 -15.53 -3.79 -14.50
CA THR A 63 -16.71 -3.58 -15.36
C THR A 63 -17.90 -2.95 -14.63
N ASP A 64 -17.87 -2.93 -13.31
CA ASP A 64 -18.96 -2.48 -12.44
C ASP A 64 -18.62 -1.18 -11.66
N VAL A 65 -17.59 -0.46 -12.08
CA VAL A 65 -17.11 0.76 -11.40
C VAL A 65 -17.10 1.93 -12.37
N THR A 66 -17.58 3.08 -11.90
CA THR A 66 -17.45 4.36 -12.58
C THR A 66 -16.38 5.21 -11.93
N PHE A 67 -15.73 6.07 -12.71
CA PHE A 67 -14.66 6.93 -12.26
C PHE A 67 -15.02 8.39 -12.43
N GLU A 68 -14.80 9.22 -11.43
CA GLU A 68 -15.14 10.63 -11.39
C GLU A 68 -14.02 11.44 -10.75
N ALA A 69 -13.57 12.51 -11.42
CA ALA A 69 -12.61 13.45 -10.82
C ALA A 69 -13.33 14.34 -9.81
N ASP A 70 -12.73 14.58 -8.65
CA ASP A 70 -13.28 15.45 -7.59
C ASP A 70 -12.12 16.05 -6.76
N THR A 71 -12.49 16.91 -5.83
CA THR A 71 -11.60 17.49 -4.83
C THR A 71 -12.12 17.18 -3.43
N VAL A 72 -11.28 16.56 -2.60
CA VAL A 72 -11.59 16.20 -1.21
C VAL A 72 -10.53 16.79 -0.30
N GLY A 73 -10.94 17.56 0.71
CA GLY A 73 -10.00 18.24 1.61
C GLY A 73 -9.07 19.24 0.92
N GLY A 74 -9.48 19.78 -0.24
CA GLY A 74 -8.65 20.68 -1.06
C GLY A 74 -7.65 19.96 -1.97
N ILE A 75 -7.62 18.65 -1.99
CA ILE A 75 -6.73 17.83 -2.82
C ILE A 75 -7.53 17.23 -3.98
N SER A 76 -7.07 17.44 -5.21
CA SER A 76 -7.62 16.81 -6.41
C SER A 76 -7.42 15.30 -6.37
N GLY A 77 -8.29 14.56 -7.03
CA GLY A 77 -8.17 13.10 -7.09
C GLY A 77 -9.32 12.47 -7.87
N TRP A 78 -9.46 11.17 -7.72
CA TRP A 78 -10.47 10.40 -8.42
C TRP A 78 -11.27 9.53 -7.47
N TRP A 79 -12.58 9.50 -7.66
CA TRP A 79 -13.45 8.50 -7.07
C TRP A 79 -13.52 7.26 -7.98
N ALA A 80 -13.45 6.09 -7.35
CA ALA A 80 -13.89 4.83 -7.91
C ALA A 80 -15.19 4.43 -7.22
N ARG A 81 -16.30 4.40 -7.97
CA ARG A 81 -17.66 4.17 -7.45
C ARG A 81 -18.22 2.87 -8.02
N PRO A 82 -18.27 1.79 -7.25
CA PRO A 82 -18.91 0.56 -7.68
C PRO A 82 -20.43 0.75 -7.81
N ALA A 83 -21.06 -0.02 -8.71
CA ALA A 83 -22.50 0.01 -8.94
C ALA A 83 -23.33 -0.26 -7.67
N ARG A 84 -22.72 -0.92 -6.68
CA ARG A 84 -23.29 -1.16 -5.35
C ARG A 84 -22.27 -0.76 -4.30
N SER A 85 -22.53 0.34 -3.61
CA SER A 85 -21.69 0.81 -2.51
C SER A 85 -22.51 1.04 -1.25
N GLN A 86 -21.88 0.81 -0.10
CA GLN A 86 -22.48 1.08 1.21
C GLN A 86 -22.51 2.60 1.44
N LYS A 87 -23.70 3.13 1.70
CA LYS A 87 -23.87 4.57 1.98
C LYS A 87 -23.15 4.97 3.28
N GLY A 88 -22.45 6.07 3.25
CA GLY A 88 -21.73 6.60 4.41
C GLY A 88 -20.44 5.87 4.75
N ALA A 89 -19.99 4.95 3.88
CA ALA A 89 -18.70 4.30 3.94
C ALA A 89 -17.83 4.71 2.74
N ALA A 90 -16.52 4.86 2.96
CA ALA A 90 -15.55 5.12 1.90
C ALA A 90 -14.18 4.54 2.23
N ILE A 91 -13.42 4.27 1.19
CA ILE A 91 -12.00 3.96 1.25
C ILE A 91 -11.22 5.23 0.86
N LEU A 92 -10.21 5.59 1.64
CA LEU A 92 -9.18 6.52 1.23
C LEU A 92 -7.95 5.71 0.82
N HIS A 93 -7.60 5.74 -0.47
CA HIS A 93 -6.48 4.99 -1.00
C HIS A 93 -5.32 5.91 -1.35
N ALA A 94 -4.20 5.80 -0.66
CA ALA A 94 -2.95 6.45 -1.03
C ALA A 94 -2.17 5.55 -1.99
N HIS A 95 -1.82 6.07 -3.18
CA HIS A 95 -1.13 5.30 -4.21
C HIS A 95 0.36 5.13 -3.94
N GLY A 96 0.98 4.09 -4.53
CA GLY A 96 2.41 3.83 -4.49
C GLY A 96 3.24 4.76 -5.37
N GLY A 97 4.54 4.47 -5.48
CA GLY A 97 5.46 5.22 -6.33
C GLY A 97 6.60 5.93 -5.60
N TRP A 98 7.07 5.38 -4.46
CA TRP A 98 8.20 5.92 -3.69
C TRP A 98 8.06 7.40 -3.32
N PHE A 99 6.86 7.93 -3.17
CA PHE A 99 6.54 9.36 -2.96
C PHE A 99 7.00 10.29 -4.10
N ASN A 100 7.50 9.74 -5.21
CA ASN A 100 8.09 10.44 -6.35
C ASN A 100 7.26 10.28 -7.64
N PHE A 101 6.45 9.23 -7.73
CA PHE A 101 5.71 8.80 -8.92
C PHE A 101 4.26 8.49 -8.60
N GLY A 102 3.48 8.27 -9.65
CA GLY A 102 2.09 7.87 -9.56
C GLY A 102 1.13 9.05 -9.61
N THR A 103 -0.08 8.74 -10.10
CA THR A 103 -1.21 9.66 -10.11
C THR A 103 -2.48 8.91 -9.73
N ALA A 104 -3.46 9.61 -9.18
CA ALA A 104 -4.77 9.04 -8.89
C ALA A 104 -5.44 8.46 -10.14
N HIS A 105 -5.22 9.11 -11.30
CA HIS A 105 -5.71 8.63 -12.58
C HIS A 105 -5.12 7.28 -12.98
N ALA A 106 -3.81 7.10 -12.87
CA ALA A 106 -3.13 5.86 -13.22
C ALA A 106 -3.56 4.68 -12.31
N TYR A 107 -3.83 4.97 -11.04
CA TYR A 107 -4.22 3.96 -10.05
C TYR A 107 -5.71 3.61 -10.03
N ARG A 108 -6.57 4.36 -10.77
CA ARG A 108 -8.02 4.21 -10.70
C ARG A 108 -8.52 2.77 -10.94
N ASN A 109 -7.89 2.05 -11.87
CA ASN A 109 -8.33 0.69 -12.20
C ASN A 109 -8.05 -0.29 -11.04
N LEU A 110 -6.84 -0.26 -10.48
CA LEU A 110 -6.50 -1.08 -9.30
C LEU A 110 -7.44 -0.78 -8.13
N VAL A 111 -7.61 0.51 -7.82
CA VAL A 111 -8.48 0.92 -6.71
C VAL A 111 -9.95 0.61 -6.98
N GLY A 112 -10.37 0.68 -8.24
CA GLY A 112 -11.70 0.23 -8.66
C GLY A 112 -11.95 -1.25 -8.35
N HIS A 113 -10.96 -2.12 -8.54
CA HIS A 113 -11.06 -3.53 -8.13
C HIS A 113 -11.16 -3.71 -6.62
N ILE A 114 -10.48 -2.88 -5.84
CA ILE A 114 -10.61 -2.89 -4.37
C ILE A 114 -12.00 -2.40 -3.96
N ALA A 115 -12.45 -1.26 -4.51
CA ALA A 115 -13.75 -0.65 -4.24
C ALA A 115 -14.92 -1.60 -4.55
N SER A 116 -14.87 -2.26 -5.72
CA SER A 116 -15.89 -3.23 -6.15
C SER A 116 -16.01 -4.39 -5.16
N ARG A 117 -14.89 -5.00 -4.74
CA ARG A 117 -14.87 -6.12 -3.80
C ARG A 117 -15.30 -5.72 -2.39
N ALA A 118 -14.90 -4.54 -1.95
CA ALA A 118 -15.30 -3.98 -0.67
C ALA A 118 -16.77 -3.55 -0.63
N GLY A 119 -17.35 -3.23 -1.80
CA GLY A 119 -18.68 -2.64 -1.90
C GLY A 119 -18.73 -1.23 -1.29
N ALA A 120 -17.70 -0.43 -1.48
CA ALA A 120 -17.59 0.93 -0.98
C ALA A 120 -16.93 1.85 -2.01
N ASP A 121 -17.34 3.13 -2.01
CA ASP A 121 -16.68 4.15 -2.83
C ASP A 121 -15.23 4.32 -2.34
N ALA A 122 -14.29 4.55 -3.27
CA ALA A 122 -12.91 4.81 -2.93
C ALA A 122 -12.44 6.15 -3.54
N PHE A 123 -11.80 6.99 -2.72
CA PHE A 123 -11.15 8.22 -3.15
C PHE A 123 -9.65 8.01 -3.22
N ILE A 124 -9.04 8.44 -4.33
CA ILE A 124 -7.60 8.36 -4.60
C ILE A 124 -7.11 9.80 -4.75
N PRO A 125 -6.32 10.34 -3.80
CA PRO A 125 -5.78 11.69 -3.91
C PRO A 125 -4.56 11.74 -4.83
N ASP A 126 -4.44 12.84 -5.60
CA ASP A 126 -3.20 13.27 -6.21
C ASP A 126 -2.38 14.07 -5.18
N TYR A 127 -1.84 13.37 -4.18
CA TYR A 127 -1.03 13.99 -3.15
C TYR A 127 0.29 14.52 -3.74
N ARG A 128 0.85 15.57 -3.15
CA ARG A 128 2.08 16.22 -3.62
C ARG A 128 3.28 15.29 -3.56
N LEU A 129 4.03 15.24 -4.66
CA LEU A 129 5.17 14.35 -4.85
C LEU A 129 6.50 15.07 -4.67
N ALA A 130 7.51 14.31 -4.27
CA ALA A 130 8.91 14.69 -4.28
C ALA A 130 9.48 14.64 -5.72
N PRO A 131 10.55 15.39 -6.00
CA PRO A 131 11.29 16.27 -5.11
C PRO A 131 10.68 17.68 -4.99
N GLU A 132 9.63 18.01 -5.74
CA GLU A 132 9.00 19.34 -5.74
C GLU A 132 8.41 19.67 -4.38
N HIS A 133 7.90 18.65 -3.68
CA HIS A 133 7.30 18.77 -2.35
C HIS A 133 7.88 17.70 -1.43
N LEU A 134 8.79 18.13 -0.58
CA LEU A 134 9.45 17.24 0.38
C LEU A 134 8.51 16.80 1.50
N PHE A 135 8.90 15.78 2.23
CA PHE A 135 8.30 15.42 3.51
C PHE A 135 8.14 16.66 4.42
N PRO A 136 6.98 16.85 5.06
CA PRO A 136 5.84 15.93 5.18
C PRO A 136 4.67 16.23 4.22
N ALA A 137 4.87 16.85 3.06
CA ALA A 137 3.79 17.33 2.18
C ALA A 137 2.78 16.22 1.82
N ALA A 138 3.26 15.04 1.42
CA ALA A 138 2.39 13.93 1.01
C ALA A 138 1.45 13.46 2.14
N ILE A 139 1.96 13.26 3.36
CA ILE A 139 1.12 12.84 4.48
C ILE A 139 0.14 13.92 4.91
N MET A 140 0.50 15.20 4.83
CA MET A 140 -0.43 16.31 5.09
C MET A 140 -1.59 16.33 4.10
N ASP A 141 -1.35 16.03 2.83
CA ASP A 141 -2.40 15.98 1.81
C ASP A 141 -3.34 14.78 2.03
N VAL A 142 -2.80 13.61 2.36
CA VAL A 142 -3.61 12.41 2.67
C VAL A 142 -4.43 12.64 3.94
N GLU A 143 -3.88 13.30 4.96
CA GLU A 143 -4.61 13.72 6.17
C GLU A 143 -5.73 14.71 5.82
N ALA A 144 -5.47 15.71 4.97
CA ALA A 144 -6.47 16.66 4.52
C ALA A 144 -7.63 15.95 3.78
N CYS A 145 -7.34 14.95 2.95
CA CYS A 145 -8.38 14.13 2.32
C CYS A 145 -9.22 13.36 3.33
N TYR A 146 -8.59 12.76 4.33
CA TYR A 146 -9.32 12.06 5.40
C TYR A 146 -10.31 13.01 6.11
N ARG A 147 -9.85 14.20 6.50
CA ARG A 147 -10.70 15.25 7.10
C ARG A 147 -11.82 15.67 6.14
N GLY A 148 -11.51 15.85 4.87
CA GLY A 148 -12.49 16.18 3.84
C GLY A 148 -13.58 15.12 3.65
N LEU A 149 -13.24 13.83 3.78
CA LEU A 149 -14.24 12.75 3.80
C LEU A 149 -15.16 12.82 5.01
N VAL A 150 -14.59 13.09 6.20
CA VAL A 150 -15.37 13.33 7.43
C VAL A 150 -16.31 14.51 7.26
N ASP A 151 -15.83 15.63 6.73
CA ASP A 151 -16.62 16.85 6.48
C ASP A 151 -17.73 16.60 5.43
N LYS A 152 -17.52 15.72 4.46
CA LYS A 152 -18.55 15.24 3.53
C LYS A 152 -19.60 14.32 4.20
N GLY A 153 -19.46 14.01 5.49
CA GLY A 153 -20.41 13.21 6.26
C GLY A 153 -20.20 11.71 6.15
N ILE A 154 -19.06 11.24 5.62
CA ILE A 154 -18.69 9.82 5.63
C ILE A 154 -18.48 9.38 7.08
N LYS A 155 -19.08 8.23 7.46
CA LYS A 155 -19.10 7.74 8.85
C LYS A 155 -18.14 6.58 9.09
N LYS A 156 -17.83 5.83 8.05
CA LYS A 156 -16.92 4.69 8.10
C LYS A 156 -15.85 4.87 7.03
N ILE A 157 -14.64 5.14 7.43
CA ILE A 157 -13.51 5.34 6.51
C ILE A 157 -12.46 4.27 6.79
N ALA A 158 -12.20 3.44 5.79
CA ALA A 158 -11.03 2.56 5.77
C ALA A 158 -9.88 3.24 5.03
N VAL A 159 -8.65 3.03 5.51
CA VAL A 159 -7.46 3.61 4.88
C VAL A 159 -6.66 2.49 4.22
N VAL A 160 -6.39 2.65 2.94
CA VAL A 160 -5.69 1.65 2.11
C VAL A 160 -4.53 2.31 1.40
N GLY A 161 -3.48 1.57 1.14
CA GLY A 161 -2.39 2.04 0.28
C GLY A 161 -1.42 0.93 -0.07
N ASP A 162 -0.67 1.16 -1.14
CA ASP A 162 0.36 0.24 -1.61
C ASP A 162 1.75 0.90 -1.59
N SER A 163 2.80 0.15 -1.29
CA SER A 163 4.18 0.63 -1.33
C SER A 163 4.39 1.91 -0.48
N ALA A 164 4.81 3.02 -1.08
CA ALA A 164 4.87 4.34 -0.43
C ALA A 164 3.49 4.81 0.04
N GLY A 165 2.42 4.52 -0.70
CA GLY A 165 1.06 4.79 -0.27
C GLY A 165 0.65 3.94 0.94
N GLY A 166 1.15 2.71 1.04
CA GLY A 166 1.02 1.87 2.23
C GLY A 166 1.67 2.49 3.46
N ASN A 167 2.84 3.14 3.30
CA ASN A 167 3.45 3.98 4.33
C ASN A 167 2.49 5.08 4.78
N LEU A 168 2.00 5.90 3.82
CA LEU A 168 1.09 7.01 4.11
C LEU A 168 -0.20 6.54 4.80
N ALA A 169 -0.73 5.40 4.38
CA ALA A 169 -1.91 4.80 4.99
C ALA A 169 -1.66 4.42 6.46
N LEU A 170 -0.55 3.74 6.77
CA LEU A 170 -0.20 3.32 8.12
C LEU A 170 0.13 4.52 9.03
N VAL A 171 0.79 5.56 8.51
CA VAL A 171 1.03 6.81 9.24
C VAL A 171 -0.30 7.51 9.53
N LEU A 172 -1.19 7.64 8.54
CA LEU A 172 -2.50 8.26 8.71
C LEU A 172 -3.35 7.54 9.76
N LEU A 173 -3.38 6.20 9.78
CA LEU A 173 -4.06 5.44 10.82
C LEU A 173 -3.63 5.87 12.21
N SER A 174 -2.31 5.97 12.44
CA SER A 174 -1.78 6.38 13.74
C SER A 174 -2.10 7.84 14.08
N ILE A 175 -2.09 8.76 13.10
CA ILE A 175 -2.50 10.15 13.31
C ILE A 175 -3.98 10.21 13.68
N ALA A 176 -4.83 9.55 12.91
CA ALA A 176 -6.27 9.61 13.06
C ALA A 176 -6.77 8.97 14.37
N CYS A 177 -6.10 7.93 14.87
CA CYS A 177 -6.42 7.32 16.16
C CYS A 177 -5.90 8.13 17.37
N GLY A 178 -4.81 8.88 17.20
CA GLY A 178 -4.20 9.67 18.27
C GLY A 178 -4.76 11.07 18.48
N GLN A 179 -5.70 11.53 17.67
CA GLN A 179 -6.26 12.89 17.72
C GLN A 179 -7.75 12.88 18.04
N PRO A 180 -8.24 13.82 18.88
CA PRO A 180 -9.67 14.05 19.03
C PRO A 180 -10.21 14.73 17.76
N TRP A 181 -10.63 13.93 16.78
CA TRP A 181 -11.26 14.43 15.58
C TRP A 181 -12.69 14.94 15.87
N LYS A 182 -13.14 15.96 15.11
CA LYS A 182 -14.52 16.40 15.17
C LYS A 182 -15.46 15.21 14.89
N GLY A 183 -16.16 14.71 15.92
CA GLY A 183 -17.16 13.66 15.79
C GLY A 183 -16.67 12.22 16.02
N ASP A 184 -15.54 12.03 16.69
CA ASP A 184 -14.99 10.70 17.09
C ASP A 184 -14.88 9.67 15.95
N LEU A 185 -14.58 10.14 14.73
CA LEU A 185 -14.50 9.29 13.56
C LEU A 185 -13.06 8.81 13.37
N ALA A 186 -12.67 7.80 14.14
CA ALA A 186 -11.46 7.04 13.85
C ALA A 186 -11.64 6.17 12.58
N PRO A 187 -10.57 5.84 11.86
CA PRO A 187 -10.64 4.85 10.79
C PRO A 187 -11.16 3.51 11.28
N VAL A 188 -11.99 2.84 10.46
CA VAL A 188 -12.58 1.55 10.84
C VAL A 188 -11.65 0.37 10.59
N GLY A 189 -10.60 0.55 9.80
CA GLY A 189 -9.58 -0.44 9.50
C GLY A 189 -8.55 0.08 8.52
N GLY A 190 -7.45 -0.67 8.37
CA GLY A 190 -6.38 -0.35 7.43
C GLY A 190 -5.92 -1.55 6.61
N VAL A 191 -5.53 -1.28 5.36
CA VAL A 191 -4.85 -2.27 4.51
C VAL A 191 -3.60 -1.64 3.92
N ALA A 192 -2.47 -2.34 4.04
CA ALA A 192 -1.23 -1.95 3.40
C ALA A 192 -0.72 -3.08 2.50
N ILE A 193 -0.42 -2.77 1.24
CA ILE A 193 0.07 -3.72 0.26
C ILE A 193 1.55 -3.41 0.01
N SER A 194 2.44 -4.33 0.36
CA SER A 194 3.89 -4.17 0.23
C SER A 194 4.41 -2.82 0.76
N PRO A 195 4.03 -2.39 1.99
CA PRO A 195 4.33 -1.05 2.47
C PRO A 195 5.82 -0.83 2.72
N VAL A 196 6.30 0.39 2.45
CA VAL A 196 7.60 0.87 2.94
C VAL A 196 7.40 1.39 4.37
N THR A 197 7.82 0.67 5.38
CA THR A 197 7.59 1.08 6.79
C THR A 197 8.82 1.66 7.48
N ASP A 198 9.99 1.49 6.87
CA ASP A 198 11.29 1.89 7.41
C ASP A 198 12.15 2.61 6.35
N LEU A 199 12.09 3.94 6.34
CA LEU A 199 12.87 4.76 5.41
C LEU A 199 14.37 4.80 5.76
N ALA A 200 14.79 4.22 6.90
CA ALA A 200 16.19 3.99 7.22
C ALA A 200 16.76 2.72 6.55
N LEU A 201 15.94 1.94 5.84
CA LEU A 201 16.33 0.74 5.08
C LEU A 201 17.09 -0.29 5.92
N THR A 202 16.61 -0.55 7.15
CA THR A 202 17.29 -1.46 8.09
C THR A 202 16.82 -2.91 8.00
N GLY A 203 15.81 -3.22 7.16
CA GLY A 203 15.32 -4.57 6.91
C GLY A 203 16.38 -5.45 6.23
N GLU A 204 16.53 -6.69 6.69
CA GLU A 204 17.47 -7.65 6.08
C GLU A 204 17.05 -8.06 4.68
N SER A 205 15.76 -7.94 4.34
CA SER A 205 15.23 -8.26 3.00
C SER A 205 15.83 -7.40 1.90
N TYR A 206 16.33 -6.20 2.20
CA TYR A 206 17.11 -5.40 1.24
C TYR A 206 18.37 -6.09 0.74
N GLU A 207 18.89 -7.06 1.49
CA GLU A 207 20.04 -7.89 1.11
C GLU A 207 19.57 -9.30 0.73
N THR A 208 18.74 -9.94 1.56
CA THR A 208 18.34 -11.35 1.38
C THR A 208 17.36 -11.58 0.22
N ARG A 209 16.66 -10.54 -0.23
CA ARG A 209 15.75 -10.54 -1.38
C ARG A 209 16.27 -9.71 -2.56
N ALA A 210 17.49 -9.17 -2.46
CA ALA A 210 18.07 -8.32 -3.49
C ALA A 210 18.09 -8.95 -4.90
N GLU A 211 18.31 -10.25 -5.01
CA GLU A 211 18.30 -10.96 -6.31
C GLU A 211 16.88 -11.31 -6.76
N ALA A 212 16.01 -11.71 -5.82
CA ALA A 212 14.66 -12.15 -6.11
C ALA A 212 13.75 -11.00 -6.54
N ASP A 213 13.93 -9.81 -5.96
CA ASP A 213 13.16 -8.62 -6.34
C ASP A 213 13.49 -8.19 -7.78
N PRO A 214 12.52 -8.19 -8.71
CA PRO A 214 12.81 -7.86 -10.10
C PRO A 214 12.91 -6.35 -10.37
N TYR A 215 12.51 -5.49 -9.43
CA TYR A 215 12.37 -4.06 -9.65
C TYR A 215 13.39 -3.22 -8.91
N PHE A 216 13.58 -3.51 -7.61
CA PHE A 216 14.26 -2.59 -6.72
C PHE A 216 15.65 -3.04 -6.30
N THR A 217 16.50 -2.03 -6.07
CA THR A 217 17.78 -2.18 -5.39
C THR A 217 17.81 -1.27 -4.17
N LYS A 218 18.57 -1.63 -3.15
CA LYS A 218 18.73 -0.80 -1.95
C LYS A 218 19.27 0.61 -2.28
N SER A 219 20.20 0.71 -3.24
CA SER A 219 20.76 2.00 -3.65
C SER A 219 19.74 2.89 -4.34
N GLN A 220 18.87 2.33 -5.20
CA GLN A 220 17.78 3.07 -5.82
C GLN A 220 16.78 3.56 -4.76
N ALA A 221 16.34 2.67 -3.87
CA ALA A 221 15.44 3.00 -2.77
C ALA A 221 16.01 4.15 -1.92
N ALA A 222 17.30 4.07 -1.55
CA ALA A 222 17.97 5.13 -0.80
C ALA A 222 17.95 6.49 -1.52
N GLY A 223 18.17 6.51 -2.84
CA GLY A 223 18.12 7.74 -3.65
C GLY A 223 16.72 8.35 -3.70
N LEU A 224 15.67 7.52 -3.89
CA LEU A 224 14.28 7.96 -3.93
C LEU A 224 13.80 8.46 -2.55
N ILE A 225 14.19 7.79 -1.48
CA ILE A 225 13.90 8.20 -0.11
C ILE A 225 14.59 9.52 0.21
N ALA A 226 15.86 9.69 -0.16
CA ALA A 226 16.59 10.94 0.06
C ALA A 226 15.92 12.12 -0.67
N SER A 227 15.41 11.90 -1.88
CA SER A 227 14.67 12.92 -2.63
C SER A 227 13.34 13.31 -1.97
N TYR A 228 12.72 12.39 -1.23
CA TYR A 228 11.48 12.63 -0.47
C TYR A 228 11.74 13.31 0.88
N LEU A 229 12.69 12.80 1.64
CA LEU A 229 12.97 13.28 3.00
C LEU A 229 13.67 14.64 3.03
N GLY A 230 14.50 14.95 2.02
CA GLY A 230 15.41 16.10 2.09
C GLY A 230 16.37 15.94 3.27
N HIS A 231 16.18 16.74 4.32
CA HIS A 231 17.01 16.71 5.54
C HIS A 231 16.29 16.07 6.75
N ALA A 232 15.08 15.53 6.56
CA ALA A 232 14.33 14.91 7.66
C ALA A 232 14.97 13.57 8.10
N ASP A 233 14.80 13.23 9.36
CA ASP A 233 15.28 11.95 9.90
C ASP A 233 14.49 10.79 9.28
N PRO A 234 15.15 9.80 8.65
CA PRO A 234 14.46 8.63 8.11
C PRO A 234 13.74 7.79 9.19
N LYS A 235 14.04 7.99 10.46
CA LYS A 235 13.34 7.36 11.58
C LYS A 235 12.25 8.24 12.20
N ASP A 236 11.98 9.42 11.64
CA ASP A 236 10.84 10.23 12.07
C ASP A 236 9.56 9.38 12.00
N PRO A 237 8.78 9.27 13.10
CA PRO A 237 7.57 8.45 13.12
C PRO A 237 6.49 8.88 12.10
N LEU A 238 6.52 10.10 11.57
CA LEU A 238 5.65 10.53 10.46
C LEU A 238 6.16 10.11 9.08
N ALA A 239 7.46 9.78 8.98
CA ALA A 239 8.07 9.28 7.75
C ALA A 239 8.11 7.75 7.73
N SER A 240 8.37 7.12 8.87
CA SER A 240 8.52 5.68 9.03
C SER A 240 7.58 5.13 10.10
N PRO A 241 6.42 4.59 9.71
CA PRO A 241 5.42 4.08 10.66
C PRO A 241 5.95 2.95 11.54
N LEU A 242 7.03 2.28 11.15
CA LEU A 242 7.68 1.28 11.98
C LEU A 242 8.12 1.83 13.35
N TYR A 243 8.46 3.12 13.45
CA TYR A 243 8.96 3.74 14.69
C TYR A 243 7.86 4.44 15.52
N ARG A 244 6.59 4.36 15.09
CA ARG A 244 5.46 4.94 15.85
C ARG A 244 5.04 4.05 17.02
N ASP A 245 4.28 4.66 17.94
CA ASP A 245 3.39 3.92 18.83
C ASP A 245 2.20 3.40 18.03
N LEU A 246 1.99 2.10 18.05
CA LEU A 246 0.95 1.41 17.31
C LEU A 246 -0.26 1.03 18.19
N SER A 247 -0.24 1.38 19.48
CA SER A 247 -1.33 1.07 20.39
C SER A 247 -2.64 1.73 19.94
N GLY A 248 -3.76 1.00 20.07
CA GLY A 248 -5.09 1.53 19.78
C GLY A 248 -5.42 1.71 18.30
N LEU A 249 -4.59 1.21 17.39
CA LEU A 249 -4.93 1.16 15.97
C LEU A 249 -6.14 0.24 15.73
N PRO A 250 -6.98 0.54 14.72
CA PRO A 250 -8.03 -0.35 14.27
C PRO A 250 -7.42 -1.60 13.64
N PRO A 251 -8.24 -2.61 13.28
CA PRO A 251 -7.73 -3.79 12.58
C PRO A 251 -6.91 -3.44 11.32
N VAL A 252 -5.76 -4.09 11.15
CA VAL A 252 -4.83 -3.86 10.02
C VAL A 252 -4.55 -5.18 9.31
N ARG A 253 -4.57 -5.16 7.98
CA ARG A 253 -4.15 -6.28 7.13
C ARG A 253 -3.02 -5.84 6.22
N VAL A 254 -1.96 -6.66 6.16
CA VAL A 254 -0.79 -6.38 5.31
C VAL A 254 -0.60 -7.54 4.36
N HIS A 255 -0.48 -7.24 3.06
CA HIS A 255 -0.18 -8.22 2.02
C HIS A 255 1.17 -7.91 1.40
N VAL A 256 2.04 -8.91 1.23
CA VAL A 256 3.39 -8.73 0.69
C VAL A 256 3.82 -9.96 -0.13
N GLY A 257 4.54 -9.75 -1.20
CA GLY A 257 5.25 -10.83 -1.89
C GLY A 257 6.52 -11.23 -1.15
N ASP A 258 6.94 -12.50 -1.22
CA ASP A 258 8.19 -12.90 -0.56
C ASP A 258 9.43 -12.59 -1.41
N ASP A 259 9.26 -12.32 -2.70
CA ASP A 259 10.33 -11.94 -3.63
C ASP A 259 10.46 -10.41 -3.76
N GLU A 260 10.34 -9.69 -2.64
CA GLU A 260 10.53 -8.24 -2.61
C GLU A 260 11.41 -7.78 -1.45
N VAL A 261 12.15 -6.70 -1.68
CA VAL A 261 13.02 -6.09 -0.67
C VAL A 261 12.24 -5.52 0.53
N LEU A 262 10.92 -5.31 0.39
CA LEU A 262 10.02 -4.79 1.42
C LEU A 262 9.39 -5.87 2.32
N LEU A 263 9.80 -7.13 2.18
CA LEU A 263 9.27 -8.22 3.01
C LEU A 263 9.45 -7.96 4.51
N ASP A 264 10.62 -7.52 4.92
CA ASP A 264 10.90 -7.24 6.34
C ASP A 264 10.22 -5.97 6.86
N ASP A 265 9.99 -4.99 6.00
CA ASP A 265 9.18 -3.81 6.33
C ASP A 265 7.78 -4.23 6.77
N SER A 266 7.14 -5.08 5.99
CA SER A 266 5.80 -5.62 6.27
C SER A 266 5.79 -6.49 7.53
N ARG A 267 6.72 -7.44 7.64
CA ARG A 267 6.81 -8.38 8.76
C ARG A 267 7.04 -7.65 10.08
N ARG A 268 8.05 -6.77 10.13
CA ARG A 268 8.43 -6.03 11.34
C ARG A 268 7.32 -5.10 11.82
N TYR A 269 6.59 -4.48 10.88
CA TYR A 269 5.44 -3.64 11.22
C TYR A 269 4.33 -4.46 11.89
N VAL A 270 3.91 -5.59 11.28
CA VAL A 270 2.86 -6.43 11.85
C VAL A 270 3.28 -7.04 13.19
N GLU A 271 4.51 -7.53 13.32
CA GLU A 271 5.04 -8.01 14.60
C GLU A 271 4.90 -6.94 15.70
N ARG A 272 5.24 -5.69 15.42
CA ARG A 272 5.10 -4.59 16.36
C ARG A 272 3.65 -4.24 16.66
N ALA A 273 2.77 -4.25 15.65
CA ALA A 273 1.35 -3.98 15.82
C ALA A 273 0.68 -5.03 16.71
N VAL A 274 0.96 -6.31 16.47
CA VAL A 274 0.48 -7.42 17.33
C VAL A 274 1.03 -7.29 18.75
N ALA A 275 2.31 -6.97 18.91
CA ALA A 275 2.91 -6.76 20.24
C ALA A 275 2.29 -5.56 20.99
N ALA A 276 1.74 -4.58 20.25
CA ALA A 276 0.99 -3.45 20.81
C ALA A 276 -0.51 -3.77 21.05
N GLY A 277 -0.94 -5.01 20.83
CA GLY A 277 -2.33 -5.45 21.06
C GLY A 277 -3.30 -5.14 19.90
N VAL A 278 -2.78 -4.81 18.72
CA VAL A 278 -3.59 -4.55 17.53
C VAL A 278 -4.01 -5.86 16.86
N ASP A 279 -5.25 -5.94 16.39
CA ASP A 279 -5.70 -6.98 15.47
C ASP A 279 -5.03 -6.76 14.10
N ALA A 280 -3.80 -7.31 13.95
CA ALA A 280 -3.01 -7.17 12.74
C ALA A 280 -2.64 -8.53 12.17
N GLU A 281 -2.75 -8.68 10.85
CA GLU A 281 -2.40 -9.90 10.12
C GLU A 281 -1.50 -9.60 8.93
N LEU A 282 -0.62 -10.55 8.63
CA LEU A 282 0.29 -10.52 7.48
C LEU A 282 0.02 -11.72 6.56
N ASP A 283 -0.28 -11.42 5.31
CA ASP A 283 -0.37 -12.38 4.22
C ASP A 283 0.89 -12.31 3.35
N VAL A 284 1.71 -13.36 3.38
CA VAL A 284 2.92 -13.50 2.55
C VAL A 284 2.62 -14.38 1.35
N TRP A 285 2.80 -13.83 0.15
CA TRP A 285 2.52 -14.51 -1.13
C TRP A 285 3.82 -15.01 -1.74
N MET A 286 4.05 -16.33 -1.66
CA MET A 286 5.30 -16.95 -2.10
C MET A 286 5.54 -16.75 -3.61
N GLY A 287 6.78 -16.41 -3.98
CA GLY A 287 7.20 -16.18 -5.37
C GLY A 287 6.66 -14.91 -6.02
N MET A 288 5.89 -14.09 -5.28
CA MET A 288 5.31 -12.87 -5.81
C MET A 288 6.26 -11.69 -5.66
N PRO A 289 6.41 -10.89 -6.74
CA PRO A 289 7.19 -9.66 -6.73
C PRO A 289 6.39 -8.49 -6.14
N HIS A 290 7.06 -7.38 -5.88
CA HIS A 290 6.44 -6.11 -5.51
C HIS A 290 5.34 -5.70 -6.52
N GLY A 291 4.21 -5.22 -5.99
CA GLY A 291 3.09 -4.78 -6.82
C GLY A 291 2.33 -5.92 -7.55
N PHE A 292 2.51 -7.18 -7.14
CA PHE A 292 1.86 -8.34 -7.77
C PHE A 292 0.34 -8.20 -7.89
N VAL A 293 -0.30 -7.45 -6.99
CA VAL A 293 -1.75 -7.18 -7.02
C VAL A 293 -2.22 -6.46 -8.28
N THR A 294 -1.31 -5.76 -8.99
CA THR A 294 -1.60 -5.12 -10.28
C THR A 294 -1.70 -6.12 -11.44
N GLY A 295 -1.16 -7.34 -11.25
CA GLY A 295 -1.15 -8.41 -12.24
C GLY A 295 -2.49 -9.15 -12.37
N ILE A 296 -3.60 -8.42 -12.35
CA ILE A 296 -4.96 -8.97 -12.50
C ILE A 296 -5.09 -9.66 -13.85
N GLY A 297 -5.53 -10.93 -13.81
CA GLY A 297 -5.61 -11.78 -14.99
C GLY A 297 -4.29 -12.48 -15.38
N GLN A 298 -3.18 -12.11 -14.76
CA GLN A 298 -1.88 -12.76 -14.93
C GLN A 298 -1.53 -13.62 -13.71
N PHE A 299 -1.68 -13.08 -12.50
CA PHE A 299 -1.43 -13.79 -11.25
C PHE A 299 -2.74 -14.22 -10.57
N GLU A 300 -2.81 -15.49 -10.19
CA GLU A 300 -3.89 -15.98 -9.33
C GLU A 300 -3.77 -15.36 -7.92
N ALA A 301 -2.56 -15.20 -7.43
CA ALA A 301 -2.25 -14.51 -6.17
C ALA A 301 -2.82 -13.08 -6.14
N ALA A 302 -2.78 -12.32 -7.26
CA ALA A 302 -3.37 -10.98 -7.34
C ALA A 302 -4.87 -11.02 -7.07
N ARG A 303 -5.58 -11.95 -7.70
CA ARG A 303 -7.03 -12.12 -7.50
C ARG A 303 -7.34 -12.51 -6.05
N GLN A 304 -6.65 -13.51 -5.52
CA GLN A 304 -6.87 -14.02 -4.17
C GLN A 304 -6.57 -12.94 -3.11
N SER A 305 -5.48 -12.19 -3.27
CA SER A 305 -5.14 -11.07 -2.38
C SER A 305 -6.20 -9.97 -2.42
N LEU A 306 -6.65 -9.56 -3.61
CA LEU A 306 -7.69 -8.55 -3.74
C LEU A 306 -9.05 -9.03 -3.19
N ASP A 307 -9.37 -10.33 -3.33
CA ASP A 307 -10.58 -10.91 -2.75
C ASP A 307 -10.52 -10.90 -1.22
N ALA A 308 -9.37 -11.23 -0.61
CA ALA A 308 -9.15 -11.16 0.84
C ALA A 308 -9.23 -9.71 1.36
N ILE A 309 -8.58 -8.77 0.68
CA ILE A 309 -8.63 -7.33 0.98
C ILE A 309 -10.09 -6.84 0.95
N GLY A 310 -10.81 -7.18 -0.12
CA GLY A 310 -12.22 -6.77 -0.26
C GLY A 310 -13.11 -7.36 0.82
N ALA A 311 -12.93 -8.63 1.19
CA ALA A 311 -13.65 -9.28 2.26
C ALA A 311 -13.41 -8.61 3.63
N PHE A 312 -12.14 -8.32 3.96
CA PHE A 312 -11.78 -7.60 5.17
C PHE A 312 -12.44 -6.22 5.21
N LEU A 313 -12.27 -5.41 4.17
CA LEU A 313 -12.83 -4.05 4.10
C LEU A 313 -14.34 -4.06 4.24
N LYS A 314 -15.02 -5.00 3.57
CA LYS A 314 -16.47 -5.18 3.69
C LYS A 314 -16.90 -5.56 5.12
N GLY A 315 -16.06 -6.29 5.84
CA GLY A 315 -16.32 -6.72 7.20
C GLY A 315 -16.21 -5.59 8.24
N VAL A 316 -15.33 -4.61 8.02
CA VAL A 316 -15.12 -3.48 8.94
C VAL A 316 -15.98 -2.25 8.61
N MET A 317 -16.46 -2.13 7.38
CA MET A 317 -17.36 -1.07 6.92
C MET A 317 -18.82 -1.49 7.01
#